data_a3238453edad6ca9262f278e91f591d1
#
_entry.id   a3238453edad6ca9262f278e91f591d1
#
_cell.length_a   1.000
_cell.length_b   1.000
_cell.length_c   1.000
_cell.angle_alpha   90.00
_cell.angle_beta   90.00
_cell.angle_gamma   90.00
#
_symmetry.space_group_name_H-M   'P 1'
#
loop_
_entity.id
_entity.type
_entity.pdbx_description
1 polymer ?
#
loop_
_entity_poly.entity_id
_entity_poly.type
_entity_poly.pdbx_seq_one_letter_code
_entity_poly.pdbx_strand_id
1 'polypeptide(L)'
;MQIGDFARRAGVSVRAIRYYEELGMIRPESHSNGGFRLYGYENLKRIQVINFLKDLGLSLTEIRQILLAKKPSGGDRQTVEFLLRVFAEKLGLVESRLENLNRMKAELEKALKILRSCENCDHKVLLDAMCCGNCENLMPRDTVPDTFEVILQ
;
A
#
# COMPACT_ATOMS: atom_id res chain seq x y z
N MET A 1 0.65 -4.91 -29.20
CA MET A 1 1.90 -4.20 -28.80
C MET A 1 3.00 -5.23 -28.62
N GLN A 2 4.23 -4.93 -29.06
CA GLN A 2 5.40 -5.77 -28.77
C GLN A 2 5.76 -5.71 -27.27
N ILE A 3 6.49 -6.72 -26.78
CA ILE A 3 6.77 -6.90 -25.34
C ILE A 3 7.41 -5.67 -24.68
N GLY A 4 8.30 -4.93 -25.35
CA GLY A 4 8.94 -3.74 -24.78
C GLY A 4 7.98 -2.58 -24.55
N ASP A 5 7.11 -2.30 -25.55
CA ASP A 5 6.09 -1.26 -25.44
C ASP A 5 5.00 -1.65 -24.42
N PHE A 6 4.64 -2.92 -24.41
CA PHE A 6 3.71 -3.47 -23.47
C PHE A 6 4.23 -3.35 -22.03
N ALA A 7 5.51 -3.68 -21.79
CA ALA A 7 6.16 -3.57 -20.48
C ALA A 7 6.13 -2.14 -19.94
N ARG A 8 6.50 -1.17 -20.80
CA ARG A 8 6.44 0.27 -20.43
C ARG A 8 5.03 0.71 -20.06
N ARG A 9 4.04 0.32 -20.86
CA ARG A 9 2.63 0.70 -20.63
C ARG A 9 2.04 0.02 -19.41
N ALA A 10 2.46 -1.21 -19.10
CA ALA A 10 2.00 -1.97 -17.95
C ALA A 10 2.74 -1.62 -16.64
N GLY A 11 3.81 -0.80 -16.70
CA GLY A 11 4.61 -0.43 -15.54
C GLY A 11 5.41 -1.59 -14.94
N VAL A 12 5.78 -2.60 -15.77
CA VAL A 12 6.54 -3.77 -15.34
C VAL A 12 7.73 -4.05 -16.24
N SER A 13 8.71 -4.82 -15.77
CA SER A 13 9.86 -5.21 -16.60
C SER A 13 9.47 -6.29 -17.64
N VAL A 14 10.19 -6.34 -18.74
CA VAL A 14 10.07 -7.42 -19.75
C VAL A 14 10.29 -8.80 -19.10
N ARG A 15 11.21 -8.89 -18.12
CA ARG A 15 11.47 -10.13 -17.38
C ARG A 15 10.22 -10.57 -16.58
N ALA A 16 9.52 -9.63 -15.95
CA ALA A 16 8.28 -9.94 -15.23
C ALA A 16 7.18 -10.44 -16.17
N ILE A 17 7.05 -9.84 -17.38
CA ILE A 17 6.09 -10.32 -18.39
C ILE A 17 6.38 -11.76 -18.79
N ARG A 18 7.63 -12.09 -19.09
CA ARG A 18 8.03 -13.47 -19.44
C ARG A 18 7.73 -14.44 -18.31
N TYR A 19 8.01 -14.05 -17.08
CA TYR A 19 7.72 -14.87 -15.92
C TYR A 19 6.21 -15.09 -15.72
N TYR A 20 5.39 -14.07 -15.94
CA TYR A 20 3.93 -14.22 -15.91
C TYR A 20 3.40 -15.09 -17.06
N GLU A 21 4.05 -15.09 -18.22
CA GLU A 21 3.76 -16.05 -19.29
C GLU A 21 4.09 -17.49 -18.88
N GLU A 22 5.28 -17.72 -18.30
CA GLU A 22 5.70 -19.05 -17.81
C GLU A 22 4.72 -19.60 -16.77
N LEU A 23 4.21 -18.73 -15.88
CA LEU A 23 3.17 -19.07 -14.92
C LEU A 23 1.78 -19.23 -15.56
N GLY A 24 1.61 -18.92 -16.84
CA GLY A 24 0.33 -19.01 -17.54
C GLY A 24 -0.68 -17.93 -17.16
N MET A 25 -0.26 -16.89 -16.41
CA MET A 25 -1.14 -15.80 -15.97
C MET A 25 -1.49 -14.83 -17.11
N ILE A 26 -0.60 -14.67 -18.08
CA ILE A 26 -0.83 -13.93 -19.33
C ILE A 26 -0.42 -14.79 -20.51
N ARG A 27 -0.91 -14.45 -21.70
CA ARG A 27 -0.53 -15.11 -22.96
C ARG A 27 -0.54 -14.06 -24.07
N PRO A 28 0.43 -14.09 -25.03
CA PRO A 28 0.35 -13.22 -26.20
C PRO A 28 -0.95 -13.51 -26.98
N GLU A 29 -1.56 -12.47 -27.50
CA GLU A 29 -2.79 -12.61 -28.33
C GLU A 29 -2.47 -13.12 -29.73
N SER A 30 -1.31 -12.75 -30.26
CA SER A 30 -0.87 -13.12 -31.60
C SER A 30 0.63 -12.94 -31.73
N HIS A 31 1.15 -13.27 -32.92
CA HIS A 31 2.53 -12.98 -33.34
C HIS A 31 2.52 -12.08 -34.56
N SER A 32 3.50 -11.19 -34.67
CA SER A 32 3.72 -10.38 -35.87
C SER A 32 4.25 -11.25 -37.02
N ASN A 33 4.28 -10.70 -38.24
CA ASN A 33 4.88 -11.37 -39.39
C ASN A 33 6.36 -11.77 -39.20
N GLY A 34 7.08 -11.10 -38.28
CA GLY A 34 8.45 -11.41 -37.86
C GLY A 34 8.55 -12.35 -36.67
N GLY A 35 7.46 -13.00 -36.24
CA GLY A 35 7.45 -13.94 -35.11
C GLY A 35 7.47 -13.31 -33.71
N PHE A 36 7.39 -11.98 -33.59
CA PHE A 36 7.39 -11.29 -32.28
C PHE A 36 6.03 -11.41 -31.58
N ARG A 37 6.05 -11.69 -30.28
CA ARG A 37 4.85 -11.76 -29.42
C ARG A 37 4.13 -10.41 -29.35
N LEU A 38 2.82 -10.43 -29.55
CA LEU A 38 1.96 -9.26 -29.46
C LEU A 38 0.99 -9.42 -28.29
N TYR A 39 0.90 -8.36 -27.48
CA TYR A 39 0.03 -8.28 -26.30
C TYR A 39 -1.02 -7.20 -26.51
N GLY A 40 -2.24 -7.46 -26.08
CA GLY A 40 -3.35 -6.55 -26.21
C GLY A 40 -3.84 -5.99 -24.88
N TYR A 41 -5.00 -5.37 -24.96
CA TYR A 41 -5.62 -4.67 -23.83
C TYR A 41 -6.02 -5.62 -22.69
N GLU A 42 -6.47 -6.83 -23.02
CA GLU A 42 -6.84 -7.82 -21.98
C GLU A 42 -5.62 -8.26 -21.14
N ASN A 43 -4.44 -8.37 -21.77
CA ASN A 43 -3.22 -8.63 -21.02
C ASN A 43 -2.83 -7.46 -20.11
N LEU A 44 -3.12 -6.21 -20.54
CA LEU A 44 -2.87 -5.03 -19.72
C LEU A 44 -3.74 -5.05 -18.46
N LYS A 45 -5.03 -5.31 -18.60
CA LYS A 45 -5.94 -5.48 -17.45
C LYS A 45 -5.46 -6.59 -16.51
N ARG A 46 -5.02 -7.73 -17.05
CA ARG A 46 -4.49 -8.83 -16.22
C ARG A 46 -3.28 -8.41 -15.41
N ILE A 47 -2.33 -7.66 -16.00
CA ILE A 47 -1.17 -7.15 -15.27
C ILE A 47 -1.60 -6.15 -14.19
N GLN A 48 -2.57 -5.27 -14.46
CA GLN A 48 -3.11 -4.36 -13.45
C GLN A 48 -3.68 -5.11 -12.25
N VAL A 49 -4.44 -6.20 -12.50
CA VAL A 49 -4.95 -7.08 -11.43
C VAL A 49 -3.81 -7.77 -10.68
N ILE A 50 -2.79 -8.28 -11.38
CA ILE A 50 -1.61 -8.91 -10.75
C ILE A 50 -0.92 -7.90 -9.83
N ASN A 51 -0.67 -6.67 -10.29
CA ASN A 51 -0.03 -5.63 -9.48
C ASN A 51 -0.88 -5.28 -8.26
N PHE A 52 -2.17 -5.05 -8.44
CA PHE A 52 -3.10 -4.78 -7.33
C PHE A 52 -3.06 -5.88 -6.27
N LEU A 53 -3.13 -7.16 -6.66
CA LEU A 53 -3.08 -8.28 -5.72
C LEU A 53 -1.70 -8.41 -5.03
N LYS A 54 -0.61 -8.07 -5.74
CA LYS A 54 0.73 -7.97 -5.13
C LYS A 54 0.81 -6.86 -4.09
N ASP A 55 0.25 -5.70 -4.39
CA ASP A 55 0.23 -4.56 -3.47
C ASP A 55 -0.58 -4.89 -2.20
N LEU A 56 -1.60 -5.75 -2.32
CA LEU A 56 -2.31 -6.35 -1.17
C LEU A 56 -1.48 -7.42 -0.43
N GLY A 57 -0.25 -7.72 -0.89
CA GLY A 57 0.64 -8.66 -0.26
C GLY A 57 0.36 -10.15 -0.57
N LEU A 58 -0.39 -10.45 -1.65
CA LEU A 58 -0.56 -11.83 -2.11
C LEU A 58 0.71 -12.33 -2.80
N SER A 59 1.03 -13.59 -2.59
CA SER A 59 2.10 -14.29 -3.31
C SER A 59 1.70 -14.53 -4.77
N LEU A 60 2.68 -14.69 -5.65
CA LEU A 60 2.40 -15.02 -7.07
C LEU A 60 1.68 -16.36 -7.24
N THR A 61 1.85 -17.29 -6.31
CA THR A 61 1.13 -18.57 -6.31
C THR A 61 -0.37 -18.37 -6.05
N GLU A 62 -0.72 -17.56 -5.05
CA GLU A 62 -2.12 -17.21 -4.76
C GLU A 62 -2.75 -16.43 -5.91
N ILE A 63 -2.02 -15.44 -6.46
CA ILE A 63 -2.48 -14.67 -7.63
C ILE A 63 -2.74 -15.59 -8.82
N ARG A 64 -1.83 -16.54 -9.08
CA ARG A 64 -2.00 -17.52 -10.15
C ARG A 64 -3.25 -18.36 -9.94
N GLN A 65 -3.51 -18.85 -8.73
CA GLN A 65 -4.72 -19.60 -8.39
C GLN A 65 -5.99 -18.78 -8.68
N ILE A 66 -6.02 -17.51 -8.28
CA ILE A 66 -7.13 -16.60 -8.53
C ILE A 66 -7.37 -16.40 -10.04
N LEU A 67 -6.30 -16.12 -10.80
CA LEU A 67 -6.43 -15.83 -12.24
C LEU A 67 -6.72 -17.03 -13.11
N LEU A 68 -6.32 -18.22 -12.67
CA LEU A 68 -6.53 -19.47 -13.40
C LEU A 68 -7.76 -20.27 -12.91
N ALA A 69 -8.37 -19.85 -11.80
CA ALA A 69 -9.66 -20.37 -11.40
C ALA A 69 -10.62 -20.25 -12.59
N LYS A 70 -11.16 -21.39 -13.04
CA LYS A 70 -12.06 -21.43 -14.19
C LYS A 70 -13.22 -20.46 -13.94
N LYS A 71 -13.54 -19.63 -14.93
CA LYS A 71 -14.76 -18.80 -14.89
C LYS A 71 -15.91 -19.68 -14.45
N PRO A 72 -16.71 -19.28 -13.46
CA PRO A 72 -17.81 -20.08 -12.98
C PRO A 72 -18.96 -20.04 -13.99
N SER A 73 -18.91 -20.91 -14.97
CA SER A 73 -20.17 -21.40 -15.56
C SER A 73 -20.78 -22.51 -14.68
N GLY A 74 -20.85 -22.24 -13.36
CA GLY A 74 -21.23 -23.17 -12.30
C GLY A 74 -20.20 -23.03 -11.18
N GLY A 75 -20.29 -21.92 -10.39
CA GLY A 75 -19.25 -21.50 -9.48
C GLY A 75 -18.74 -22.61 -8.59
N ASP A 76 -17.46 -22.91 -8.70
CA ASP A 76 -16.77 -23.67 -7.67
C ASP A 76 -16.86 -22.87 -6.36
N ARG A 77 -17.79 -23.26 -5.51
CA ARG A 77 -18.05 -22.65 -4.20
C ARG A 77 -16.76 -22.52 -3.39
N GLN A 78 -15.85 -23.47 -3.54
CA GLN A 78 -14.55 -23.46 -2.86
C GLN A 78 -13.67 -22.28 -3.32
N THR A 79 -13.67 -21.95 -4.61
CA THR A 79 -12.94 -20.79 -5.13
C THR A 79 -13.51 -19.47 -4.58
N VAL A 80 -14.84 -19.35 -4.50
CA VAL A 80 -15.47 -18.14 -3.93
C VAL A 80 -15.17 -18.02 -2.44
N GLU A 81 -15.29 -19.10 -1.68
CA GLU A 81 -14.97 -19.15 -0.25
C GLU A 81 -13.49 -18.81 0.00
N PHE A 82 -12.57 -19.32 -0.82
CA PHE A 82 -11.14 -18.97 -0.76
C PHE A 82 -10.92 -17.46 -0.98
N LEU A 83 -11.52 -16.89 -2.03
CA LEU A 83 -11.40 -15.46 -2.34
C LEU A 83 -11.96 -14.58 -1.23
N LEU A 84 -13.14 -14.94 -0.71
CA LEU A 84 -13.75 -14.20 0.41
C LEU A 84 -12.85 -14.18 1.63
N ARG A 85 -12.25 -15.32 1.99
CA ARG A 85 -11.33 -15.41 3.12
C ARG A 85 -10.08 -14.55 2.90
N VAL A 86 -9.43 -14.68 1.73
CA VAL A 86 -8.22 -13.92 1.42
C VAL A 86 -8.48 -12.42 1.42
N PHE A 87 -9.56 -11.97 0.78
CA PHE A 87 -9.86 -10.54 0.74
C PHE A 87 -10.31 -9.98 2.09
N ALA A 88 -11.06 -10.73 2.88
CA ALA A 88 -11.43 -10.34 4.24
C ALA A 88 -10.20 -10.18 5.15
N GLU A 89 -9.24 -11.13 5.08
CA GLU A 89 -7.98 -11.04 5.82
C GLU A 89 -7.18 -9.80 5.41
N LYS A 90 -7.04 -9.56 4.10
CA LYS A 90 -6.29 -8.39 3.61
C LYS A 90 -6.98 -7.07 3.95
N LEU A 91 -8.31 -7.04 3.88
CA LEU A 91 -9.09 -5.87 4.31
C LEU A 91 -8.83 -5.55 5.78
N GLY A 92 -8.90 -6.53 6.68
CA GLY A 92 -8.61 -6.33 8.10
C GLY A 92 -7.19 -5.81 8.36
N LEU A 93 -6.19 -6.28 7.60
CA LEU A 93 -4.82 -5.75 7.70
C LEU A 93 -4.73 -4.28 7.24
N VAL A 94 -5.44 -3.91 6.18
CA VAL A 94 -5.49 -2.52 5.69
C VAL A 94 -6.19 -1.62 6.70
N GLU A 95 -7.31 -2.05 7.25
CA GLU A 95 -8.07 -1.30 8.27
C GLU A 95 -7.22 -1.06 9.52
N SER A 96 -6.52 -2.08 10.02
CA SER A 96 -5.61 -1.94 11.16
C SER A 96 -4.46 -0.95 10.88
N ARG A 97 -3.88 -0.99 9.67
CA ARG A 97 -2.86 -0.01 9.28
C ARG A 97 -3.41 1.41 9.19
N LEU A 98 -4.63 1.55 8.68
CA LEU A 98 -5.30 2.85 8.57
C LEU A 98 -5.55 3.46 9.96
N GLU A 99 -5.99 2.65 10.90
CA GLU A 99 -6.18 3.07 12.29
C GLU A 99 -4.88 3.53 12.94
N ASN A 100 -3.79 2.78 12.76
CA ASN A 100 -2.47 3.17 13.25
C ASN A 100 -1.97 4.47 12.63
N LEU A 101 -2.12 4.64 11.31
CA LEU A 101 -1.74 5.89 10.62
C LEU A 101 -2.57 7.07 11.08
N ASN A 102 -3.86 6.90 11.31
CA ASN A 102 -4.73 7.94 11.85
C ASN A 102 -4.32 8.35 13.27
N ARG A 103 -3.93 7.40 14.12
CA ARG A 103 -3.40 7.68 15.46
C ARG A 103 -2.09 8.47 15.37
N MET A 104 -1.13 8.02 14.55
CA MET A 104 0.12 8.74 14.34
C MET A 104 -0.10 10.15 13.80
N LYS A 105 -1.03 10.32 12.86
CA LYS A 105 -1.42 11.63 12.34
C LYS A 105 -1.93 12.54 13.44
N ALA A 106 -2.83 12.07 14.29
CA ALA A 106 -3.37 12.84 15.39
C ALA A 106 -2.29 13.29 16.38
N GLU A 107 -1.33 12.40 16.71
CA GLU A 107 -0.19 12.76 17.56
C GLU A 107 0.73 13.81 16.93
N LEU A 108 1.01 13.69 15.63
CA LEU A 108 1.78 14.71 14.90
C LEU A 108 1.06 16.06 14.84
N GLU A 109 -0.26 16.07 14.64
CA GLU A 109 -1.05 17.32 14.64
C GLU A 109 -1.02 18.00 16.00
N LYS A 110 -1.11 17.25 17.11
CA LYS A 110 -0.93 17.77 18.46
C LYS A 110 0.47 18.35 18.66
N ALA A 111 1.51 17.60 18.28
CA ALA A 111 2.90 18.03 18.36
C ALA A 111 3.15 19.33 17.58
N LEU A 112 2.66 19.41 16.34
CA LEU A 112 2.78 20.61 15.51
C LEU A 112 2.06 21.81 16.13
N LYS A 113 0.89 21.60 16.75
CA LYS A 113 0.17 22.68 17.43
C LYS A 113 1.01 23.26 18.58
N ILE A 114 1.63 22.40 19.39
CA ILE A 114 2.50 22.81 20.50
C ILE A 114 3.72 23.57 19.95
N LEU A 115 4.43 23.01 18.98
CA LEU A 115 5.62 23.64 18.41
C LEU A 115 5.31 25.03 17.84
N ARG A 116 4.20 25.19 17.14
CA ARG A 116 3.75 26.49 16.63
C ARG A 116 3.45 27.49 17.73
N SER A 117 2.92 27.06 18.88
CA SER A 117 2.73 27.97 20.01
C SER A 117 4.05 28.36 20.66
N CYS A 118 5.11 27.55 20.50
CA CYS A 118 6.45 27.85 20.99
C CYS A 118 7.27 28.77 20.06
N GLU A 119 6.88 28.95 18.79
CA GLU A 119 7.59 29.85 17.85
C GLU A 119 7.68 31.28 18.34
N ASN A 120 6.69 31.73 19.11
CA ASN A 120 6.63 33.09 19.69
C ASN A 120 7.00 33.11 21.18
N CYS A 121 7.71 32.10 21.68
CA CYS A 121 8.15 32.05 23.07
C CYS A 121 9.33 32.98 23.31
N ASP A 122 9.23 33.89 24.30
CA ASP A 122 10.27 34.83 24.63
C ASP A 122 11.52 34.20 25.30
N HIS A 123 11.49 32.88 25.51
CA HIS A 123 12.61 32.18 26.14
C HIS A 123 13.69 31.82 25.12
N LYS A 124 14.95 32.08 25.51
CA LYS A 124 16.13 31.89 24.62
C LYS A 124 16.44 30.44 24.27
N VAL A 125 15.94 29.52 25.06
CA VAL A 125 16.13 28.06 24.85
C VAL A 125 14.78 27.41 24.73
N LEU A 126 14.46 26.95 23.54
CA LEU A 126 13.25 26.17 23.26
C LEU A 126 13.40 24.77 23.89
N LEU A 127 12.32 24.27 24.49
CA LEU A 127 12.25 22.95 25.13
C LEU A 127 13.18 22.82 26.37
N ASP A 128 13.40 23.91 27.10
CA ASP A 128 14.06 23.86 28.40
C ASP A 128 13.11 23.25 29.44
N ALA A 129 13.57 22.20 30.11
CA ALA A 129 12.80 21.49 31.13
C ALA A 129 12.30 22.39 32.28
N MET A 130 13.10 23.41 32.68
CA MET A 130 12.70 24.33 33.73
C MET A 130 11.63 25.34 33.28
N CYS A 131 11.69 25.81 32.06
CA CYS A 131 10.71 26.73 31.50
C CYS A 131 9.47 26.02 31.01
N CYS A 132 9.64 24.99 30.19
CA CYS A 132 8.55 24.26 29.56
C CYS A 132 7.76 23.39 30.56
N GLY A 133 8.37 23.04 31.69
CA GLY A 133 7.70 22.30 32.75
C GLY A 133 6.50 23.03 33.38
N ASN A 134 6.47 24.37 33.32
CA ASN A 134 5.41 25.24 33.86
C ASN A 134 4.76 26.12 32.77
N CYS A 135 4.97 25.83 31.50
CA CYS A 135 4.47 26.64 30.40
C CYS A 135 2.95 26.49 30.23
N GLU A 136 2.26 27.62 30.19
CA GLU A 136 0.78 27.65 30.00
C GLU A 136 0.35 27.01 28.66
N ASN A 137 1.20 27.07 27.63
CA ASN A 137 0.96 26.46 26.32
C ASN A 137 1.04 24.92 26.35
N LEU A 138 1.67 24.35 27.38
CA LEU A 138 1.82 22.91 27.60
C LEU A 138 0.89 22.36 28.68
N MET A 139 0.00 23.18 29.21
CA MET A 139 -1.01 22.79 30.20
C MET A 139 -2.40 22.73 29.56
N PRO A 140 -3.25 21.73 29.86
CA PRO A 140 -2.99 20.58 30.74
C PRO A 140 -2.08 19.53 30.08
N ARG A 141 -1.25 18.86 30.86
CA ARG A 141 -0.27 17.85 30.36
C ARG A 141 -0.92 16.68 29.63
N ASP A 142 -2.17 16.35 29.91
CA ASP A 142 -2.94 15.28 29.24
C ASP A 142 -3.11 15.53 27.72
N THR A 143 -2.82 16.74 27.25
CA THR A 143 -2.87 17.09 25.82
C THR A 143 -1.50 17.01 25.12
N VAL A 144 -0.43 16.84 25.91
CA VAL A 144 0.94 16.73 25.37
C VAL A 144 1.15 15.30 24.85
N PRO A 145 1.64 15.14 23.61
CA PRO A 145 1.98 13.82 23.10
C PRO A 145 3.07 13.15 23.94
N ASP A 146 2.97 11.81 24.13
CA ASP A 146 3.95 11.01 24.90
C ASP A 146 5.39 11.24 24.41
N THR A 147 5.56 11.47 23.10
CA THR A 147 6.85 11.80 22.48
C THR A 147 7.46 13.09 23.03
N PHE A 148 6.66 14.07 23.44
CA PHE A 148 7.14 15.32 24.04
C PHE A 148 7.46 15.16 25.52
N GLU A 149 6.78 14.30 26.26
CA GLU A 149 7.12 14.01 27.65
C GLU A 149 8.54 13.46 27.78
N VAL A 150 8.94 12.62 26.83
CA VAL A 150 10.32 12.05 26.77
C VAL A 150 11.36 13.11 26.38
N ILE A 151 11.01 14.06 25.50
CA ILE A 151 11.92 15.13 25.06
C ILE A 151 12.11 16.20 26.15
N LEU A 152 11.10 16.40 27.02
CA LEU A 152 11.10 17.41 28.09
C LEU A 152 11.68 16.89 29.42
N GLN A 153 12.07 15.61 29.51
CA GLN A 153 12.80 15.03 30.66
C GLN A 153 14.30 15.24 30.52
#